data_9b3b84e96f5405dfd7b8c3e3d28e1e02
#
_entry.id   9b3b84e96f5405dfd7b8c3e3d28e1e02
#
_cell.length_a   1.000
_cell.length_b   1.000
_cell.length_c   1.000
_cell.angle_alpha   90.00
_cell.angle_beta   90.00
_cell.angle_gamma   90.00
#
_symmetry.space_group_name_H-M   'P 1'
#
loop_
_entity.id
_entity.type
_entity.pdbx_description
1 polymer ?
#
loop_
_entity_poly.entity_id
_entity_poly.type
_entity_poly.pdbx_seq_one_letter_code
_entity_poly.pdbx_strand_id
1 'polypeptide(L)'
;EAQRLGLRIVSHMRSKANEFSERYNHNFSVLATPAEGLSGKFTTKDRKTFGSIPGITDKIYYTNSNHVPVYYKCSPRHKAKIEGPYHELTRGGHIFYVEIDGDATHNPQAIADIVDLMDTNNIGYCSVNHNRNRCMDCGYEDAQENLEVCPTCGSRHIDKLQRITGYLVGTTDRWNSAKLAELSDRVVHK
;
A
#
# COMPACT_ATOMS: atom_id res chain seq x y z
N GLU A 1 18.70 7.97 -6.63
CA GLU A 1 18.61 8.07 -8.11
C GLU A 1 17.27 7.59 -8.62
N ALA A 2 16.78 6.40 -8.25
CA ALA A 2 15.50 5.84 -8.72
C ALA A 2 14.31 6.77 -8.45
N GLN A 3 14.18 7.30 -7.22
CA GLN A 3 13.12 8.27 -6.88
C GLN A 3 13.17 9.50 -7.78
N ARG A 4 14.38 10.06 -8.01
CA ARG A 4 14.55 11.24 -8.85
C ARG A 4 14.15 10.97 -10.31
N LEU A 5 14.48 9.80 -10.84
CA LEU A 5 14.05 9.37 -12.17
C LEU A 5 12.52 9.21 -12.20
N GLY A 6 11.93 8.52 -11.23
CA GLY A 6 10.48 8.35 -11.14
C GLY A 6 9.73 9.68 -11.10
N LEU A 7 10.16 10.62 -10.27
CA LEU A 7 9.56 11.97 -10.20
C LEU A 7 9.66 12.70 -11.55
N ARG A 8 10.78 12.61 -12.25
CA ARG A 8 10.93 13.22 -13.59
C ARG A 8 9.95 12.63 -14.61
N ILE A 9 9.78 11.30 -14.59
CA ILE A 9 8.83 10.62 -15.48
C ILE A 9 7.40 11.07 -15.19
N VAL A 10 6.97 11.02 -13.93
CA VAL A 10 5.59 11.39 -13.55
C VAL A 10 5.33 12.88 -13.76
N SER A 11 6.31 13.76 -13.48
CA SER A 11 6.23 15.19 -13.80
C SER A 11 6.07 15.44 -15.30
N HIS A 12 6.79 14.70 -16.14
CA HIS A 12 6.64 14.80 -17.58
C HIS A 12 5.24 14.35 -18.04
N MET A 13 4.75 13.24 -17.52
CA MET A 13 3.39 12.78 -17.80
C MET A 13 2.35 13.83 -17.38
N ARG A 14 2.52 14.45 -16.22
CA ARG A 14 1.64 15.51 -15.73
C ARG A 14 1.67 16.75 -16.65
N SER A 15 2.87 17.18 -17.08
CA SER A 15 3.02 18.29 -18.03
C SER A 15 2.30 18.00 -19.35
N LYS A 16 2.43 16.78 -19.87
CA LYS A 16 1.72 16.38 -21.11
C LYS A 16 0.20 16.30 -20.92
N ALA A 17 -0.27 15.83 -19.79
CA ALA A 17 -1.70 15.83 -19.47
C ALA A 17 -2.28 17.27 -19.45
N ASN A 18 -1.54 18.23 -18.88
CA ASN A 18 -1.92 19.65 -18.88
C ASN A 18 -1.94 20.24 -20.31
N GLU A 19 -0.89 20.00 -21.11
CA GLU A 19 -0.82 20.42 -22.51
C GLU A 19 -2.03 19.90 -23.32
N PHE A 20 -2.40 18.63 -23.13
CA PHE A 20 -3.55 18.05 -23.80
C PHE A 20 -4.88 18.62 -23.27
N SER A 21 -4.97 18.93 -21.96
CA SER A 21 -6.15 19.58 -21.40
C SER A 21 -6.43 20.93 -22.10
N GLU A 22 -5.40 21.74 -22.29
CA GLU A 22 -5.50 23.01 -22.98
C GLU A 22 -5.83 22.80 -24.48
N ARG A 23 -5.10 21.91 -25.15
CA ARG A 23 -5.23 21.68 -26.59
C ARG A 23 -6.61 21.17 -27.01
N TYR A 24 -7.20 20.29 -26.20
CA TYR A 24 -8.47 19.64 -26.51
C TYR A 24 -9.67 20.18 -25.73
N ASN A 25 -9.44 21.15 -24.85
CA ASN A 25 -10.44 21.68 -23.93
C ASN A 25 -11.14 20.58 -23.11
N HIS A 26 -10.36 19.62 -22.62
CA HIS A 26 -10.81 18.51 -21.81
C HIS A 26 -9.90 18.34 -20.59
N ASN A 27 -10.43 17.79 -19.50
CA ASN A 27 -9.65 17.50 -18.30
C ASN A 27 -8.92 16.16 -18.44
N PHE A 28 -7.60 16.21 -18.61
CA PHE A 28 -6.71 15.05 -18.49
C PHE A 28 -5.96 15.10 -17.17
N SER A 29 -5.75 13.93 -16.56
CA SER A 29 -4.97 13.83 -15.33
C SER A 29 -4.15 12.55 -15.29
N VAL A 30 -3.13 12.52 -14.44
CA VAL A 30 -2.33 11.33 -14.15
C VAL A 30 -2.89 10.66 -12.91
N LEU A 31 -3.09 9.35 -12.96
CA LEU A 31 -3.50 8.51 -11.84
C LEU A 31 -2.40 7.49 -11.53
N ALA A 32 -2.18 7.23 -10.24
CA ALA A 32 -1.26 6.20 -9.76
C ALA A 32 -2.03 4.97 -9.26
N THR A 33 -2.76 4.32 -10.16
CA THR A 33 -3.62 3.18 -9.84
C THR A 33 -2.79 1.97 -9.42
N PRO A 34 -3.13 1.29 -8.30
CA PRO A 34 -2.48 0.06 -7.90
C PRO A 34 -2.73 -1.07 -8.91
N ALA A 35 -1.73 -1.91 -9.11
CA ALA A 35 -1.76 -2.97 -10.12
C ALA A 35 -2.59 -4.21 -9.71
N GLU A 36 -3.17 -4.22 -8.53
CA GLU A 36 -4.03 -5.30 -8.00
C GLU A 36 -3.61 -6.72 -8.48
N GLY A 37 -4.45 -7.38 -9.29
CA GLY A 37 -4.18 -8.72 -9.81
C GLY A 37 -3.08 -8.82 -10.86
N LEU A 38 -2.54 -7.70 -11.37
CA LEU A 38 -1.50 -7.69 -12.41
C LEU A 38 -0.08 -7.68 -11.85
N SER A 39 0.11 -7.34 -10.57
CA SER A 39 1.44 -7.21 -9.97
C SER A 39 2.32 -8.46 -10.15
N GLY A 40 1.77 -9.67 -9.99
CA GLY A 40 2.46 -10.94 -10.22
C GLY A 40 2.61 -11.33 -11.70
N LYS A 41 1.70 -10.87 -12.57
CA LYS A 41 1.76 -11.15 -14.02
C LYS A 41 2.97 -10.52 -14.69
N PHE A 42 3.23 -9.26 -14.38
CA PHE A 42 4.38 -8.55 -14.98
C PHE A 42 5.70 -9.15 -14.50
N THR A 43 5.86 -9.41 -13.22
CA THR A 43 7.06 -10.05 -12.67
C THR A 43 7.33 -11.41 -13.31
N THR A 44 6.28 -12.21 -13.52
CA THR A 44 6.42 -13.53 -14.18
C THR A 44 6.91 -13.38 -15.62
N LYS A 45 6.41 -12.41 -16.37
CA LYS A 45 6.85 -12.15 -17.75
C LYS A 45 8.29 -11.65 -17.80
N ASP A 46 8.60 -10.66 -16.97
CA ASP A 46 9.92 -10.03 -16.96
C ASP A 46 11.00 -11.00 -16.51
N ARG A 47 10.68 -11.87 -15.55
CA ARG A 47 11.58 -12.94 -15.12
C ARG A 47 11.89 -13.95 -16.23
N LYS A 48 10.92 -14.24 -17.11
CA LYS A 48 11.16 -15.08 -18.30
C LYS A 48 12.07 -14.40 -19.32
N THR A 49 11.98 -13.08 -19.45
CA THR A 49 12.72 -12.32 -20.46
C THR A 49 14.10 -11.91 -19.96
N PHE A 50 14.21 -11.45 -18.72
CA PHE A 50 15.42 -10.81 -18.17
C PHE A 50 16.09 -11.65 -17.07
N GLY A 51 15.49 -12.73 -16.63
CA GLY A 51 15.96 -13.52 -15.49
C GLY A 51 15.60 -12.89 -14.15
N SER A 52 16.14 -13.46 -13.07
CA SER A 52 15.97 -12.93 -11.71
C SER A 52 17.02 -11.86 -11.44
N ILE A 53 16.61 -10.62 -11.30
CA ILE A 53 17.47 -9.46 -11.02
C ILE A 53 17.18 -9.02 -9.57
N PRO A 54 18.20 -9.05 -8.67
CA PRO A 54 18.03 -8.65 -7.27
C PRO A 54 17.46 -7.24 -7.12
N GLY A 55 16.44 -7.09 -6.27
CA GLY A 55 15.74 -5.83 -6.03
C GLY A 55 14.82 -5.36 -7.16
N ILE A 56 14.70 -6.13 -8.25
CA ILE A 56 13.83 -5.81 -9.40
C ILE A 56 12.86 -6.96 -9.69
N THR A 57 13.36 -8.11 -10.16
CA THR A 57 12.51 -9.26 -10.54
C THR A 57 12.66 -10.47 -9.62
N ASP A 58 13.36 -10.34 -8.51
CA ASP A 58 13.61 -11.38 -7.52
C ASP A 58 12.38 -11.76 -6.67
N LYS A 59 11.45 -10.82 -6.49
CA LYS A 59 10.15 -11.08 -5.85
C LYS A 59 9.12 -11.55 -6.88
N ILE A 60 8.06 -12.24 -6.44
CA ILE A 60 6.95 -12.66 -7.33
C ILE A 60 5.93 -11.55 -7.58
N TYR A 61 6.16 -10.36 -7.06
CA TYR A 61 5.36 -9.16 -7.25
C TYR A 61 6.27 -7.94 -7.44
N TYR A 62 5.74 -6.90 -8.08
CA TYR A 62 6.33 -5.57 -8.06
C TYR A 62 5.68 -4.71 -6.98
N THR A 63 6.45 -3.79 -6.42
CA THR A 63 5.89 -2.71 -5.59
C THR A 63 4.87 -1.93 -6.41
N ASN A 64 3.69 -1.70 -5.83
CA ASN A 64 2.62 -0.99 -6.51
C ASN A 64 2.88 0.51 -6.60
N SER A 65 2.39 1.13 -7.66
CA SER A 65 2.43 2.59 -7.87
C SER A 65 3.81 3.19 -7.58
N ASN A 66 3.85 4.27 -6.83
CA ASN A 66 5.06 5.00 -6.45
C ASN A 66 5.47 4.73 -5.00
N HIS A 67 5.07 3.58 -4.46
CA HIS A 67 5.33 3.24 -3.06
C HIS A 67 6.77 2.80 -2.82
N VAL A 68 7.22 3.03 -1.60
CA VAL A 68 8.39 2.35 -1.03
C VAL A 68 8.06 0.85 -0.93
N PRO A 69 9.00 -0.05 -1.27
CA PRO A 69 8.78 -1.49 -1.15
C PRO A 69 8.31 -1.88 0.26
N VAL A 70 7.30 -2.74 0.34
CA VAL A 70 6.65 -3.12 1.61
C VAL A 70 7.60 -3.78 2.62
N TYR A 71 8.69 -4.37 2.14
CA TYR A 71 9.76 -4.99 2.95
C TYR A 71 10.86 -4.00 3.38
N TYR A 72 10.80 -2.75 2.94
CA TYR A 72 11.80 -1.75 3.28
C TYR A 72 11.51 -1.14 4.65
N LYS A 73 12.35 -1.45 5.62
CA LYS A 73 12.23 -0.94 6.98
C LYS A 73 12.56 0.55 7.03
N CYS A 74 11.58 1.36 7.27
CA CYS A 74 11.73 2.81 7.41
C CYS A 74 10.66 3.39 8.34
N SER A 75 10.90 4.59 8.85
CA SER A 75 9.89 5.32 9.60
C SER A 75 8.81 5.88 8.68
N PRO A 76 7.58 6.14 9.17
CA PRO A 76 6.54 6.82 8.42
C PRO A 76 7.01 8.17 7.84
N ARG A 77 7.83 8.89 8.60
CA ARG A 77 8.42 10.17 8.18
C ARG A 77 9.35 10.03 6.97
N HIS A 78 10.18 8.99 6.95
CA HIS A 78 11.06 8.74 5.80
C HIS A 78 10.26 8.32 4.57
N LYS A 79 9.28 7.44 4.76
CA LYS A 79 8.35 7.02 3.70
C LYS A 79 7.58 8.20 3.11
N ALA A 80 7.04 9.10 3.94
CA ALA A 80 6.32 10.29 3.51
C ALA A 80 7.17 11.22 2.63
N LYS A 81 8.44 11.41 2.99
CA LYS A 81 9.39 12.19 2.16
C LYS A 81 9.64 11.60 0.78
N ILE A 82 9.55 10.28 0.64
CA ILE A 82 9.75 9.59 -0.65
C ILE A 82 8.46 9.62 -1.47
N GLU A 83 7.31 9.32 -0.87
CA GLU A 83 6.04 9.14 -1.57
C GLU A 83 5.27 10.45 -1.74
N GLY A 84 5.35 11.37 -0.78
CA GLY A 84 4.62 12.64 -0.80
C GLY A 84 4.73 13.44 -2.10
N PRO A 85 5.93 13.63 -2.68
CA PRO A 85 6.07 14.37 -3.93
C PRO A 85 5.29 13.81 -5.13
N TYR A 86 4.92 12.51 -5.10
CA TYR A 86 4.09 11.92 -6.14
C TYR A 86 2.61 12.27 -5.98
N HIS A 87 2.15 12.56 -4.74
CA HIS A 87 0.76 12.93 -4.47
C HIS A 87 0.37 14.23 -5.18
N GLU A 88 1.28 15.19 -5.28
CA GLU A 88 1.05 16.44 -6.00
C GLU A 88 0.96 16.23 -7.53
N LEU A 89 1.67 15.24 -8.05
CA LEU A 89 1.76 14.98 -9.48
C LEU A 89 0.59 14.15 -10.01
N THR A 90 -0.07 13.39 -9.13
CA THR A 90 -1.17 12.48 -9.47
C THR A 90 -2.45 12.89 -8.77
N ARG A 91 -3.58 12.85 -9.48
CA ARG A 91 -4.88 13.30 -8.94
C ARG A 91 -5.70 12.19 -8.30
N GLY A 92 -5.13 11.02 -8.12
CA GLY A 92 -5.81 9.89 -7.49
C GLY A 92 -5.10 8.57 -7.71
N GLY A 93 -5.66 7.50 -7.16
CA GLY A 93 -5.14 6.14 -7.25
C GLY A 93 -3.97 5.85 -6.32
N HIS A 94 -3.35 6.84 -5.69
CA HIS A 94 -2.27 6.68 -4.72
C HIS A 94 -2.82 6.76 -3.29
N ILE A 95 -2.33 5.89 -2.42
CA ILE A 95 -2.66 5.84 -1.00
C ILE A 95 -1.37 5.70 -0.22
N PHE A 96 -1.12 6.60 0.71
CA PHE A 96 0.01 6.47 1.64
C PHE A 96 -0.33 5.43 2.70
N TYR A 97 0.33 4.28 2.68
CA TYR A 97 0.08 3.20 3.64
C TYR A 97 1.05 3.29 4.81
N VAL A 98 0.51 3.38 6.03
CA VAL A 98 1.29 3.27 7.27
C VAL A 98 0.89 1.99 7.97
N GLU A 99 1.84 1.07 8.11
CA GLU A 99 1.66 -0.18 8.83
C GLU A 99 2.03 0.05 10.30
N ILE A 100 1.08 -0.08 11.20
CA ILE A 100 1.30 0.05 12.65
C ILE A 100 1.12 -1.29 13.35
N ASP A 101 1.79 -1.43 14.48
CA ASP A 101 1.65 -2.57 15.37
C ASP A 101 0.61 -2.28 16.44
N GLY A 102 -0.20 -3.28 16.79
CA GLY A 102 -1.20 -3.19 17.83
C GLY A 102 -2.47 -2.42 17.46
N ASP A 103 -3.23 -2.06 18.49
CA ASP A 103 -4.53 -1.37 18.35
C ASP A 103 -4.36 0.15 18.46
N ALA A 104 -4.64 0.84 17.37
CA ALA A 104 -4.57 2.29 17.30
C ALA A 104 -5.57 3.02 18.23
N THR A 105 -6.63 2.34 18.69
CA THR A 105 -7.62 2.93 19.61
C THR A 105 -7.01 3.29 20.96
N HIS A 106 -5.93 2.62 21.34
CA HIS A 106 -5.19 2.90 22.57
C HIS A 106 -4.14 4.01 22.44
N ASN A 107 -3.88 4.48 21.22
CA ASN A 107 -2.93 5.56 20.96
C ASN A 107 -3.43 6.53 19.89
N PRO A 108 -4.45 7.35 20.20
CA PRO A 108 -4.99 8.32 19.25
C PRO A 108 -3.97 9.38 18.81
N GLN A 109 -2.95 9.66 19.66
CA GLN A 109 -1.90 10.60 19.30
C GLN A 109 -1.08 10.10 18.11
N ALA A 110 -0.80 8.81 18.01
CA ALA A 110 -0.10 8.26 16.84
C ALA A 110 -0.87 8.50 15.53
N ILE A 111 -2.20 8.47 15.58
CA ILE A 111 -3.03 8.79 14.40
C ILE A 111 -2.96 10.30 14.09
N ALA A 112 -3.03 11.16 15.10
CA ALA A 112 -2.87 12.61 14.91
C ALA A 112 -1.49 12.94 14.29
N ASP A 113 -0.42 12.33 14.79
CA ASP A 113 0.94 12.50 14.26
C ASP A 113 1.05 12.06 12.78
N ILE A 114 0.32 11.00 12.38
CA ILE A 114 0.25 10.58 10.97
C ILE A 114 -0.49 11.63 10.13
N VAL A 115 -1.57 12.20 10.62
CA VAL A 115 -2.32 13.27 9.93
C VAL A 115 -1.44 14.51 9.75
N ASP A 116 -0.73 14.94 10.79
CA ASP A 116 0.23 16.06 10.71
C ASP A 116 1.37 15.76 9.71
N LEU A 117 1.81 14.51 9.68
CA LEU A 117 2.82 14.07 8.72
C LEU A 117 2.30 14.14 7.27
N MET A 118 1.03 13.80 7.05
CA MET A 118 0.38 13.91 5.74
C MET A 118 0.33 15.37 5.28
N ASP A 119 -0.16 16.26 6.14
CA ASP A 119 -0.25 17.69 5.84
C ASP A 119 1.13 18.28 5.49
N THR A 120 2.13 18.00 6.31
CA THR A 120 3.51 18.49 6.11
C THR A 120 4.15 18.00 4.80
N ASN A 121 3.70 16.86 4.25
CA ASN A 121 4.25 16.25 3.03
C ASN A 121 3.27 16.28 1.84
N ASN A 122 2.21 17.06 1.89
CA ASN A 122 1.17 17.19 0.85
C ASN A 122 0.55 15.83 0.44
N ILE A 123 0.34 14.94 1.40
CA ILE A 123 -0.24 13.62 1.18
C ILE A 123 -1.75 13.72 1.32
N GLY A 124 -2.48 13.62 0.21
CA GLY A 124 -3.93 13.81 0.17
C GLY A 124 -4.75 12.59 0.63
N TYR A 125 -4.17 11.39 0.69
CA TYR A 125 -4.88 10.18 1.10
C TYR A 125 -3.95 9.15 1.75
N CYS A 126 -4.37 8.66 2.92
CA CYS A 126 -3.62 7.67 3.70
C CYS A 126 -4.52 6.52 4.16
N SER A 127 -3.91 5.38 4.37
CA SER A 127 -4.50 4.26 5.11
C SER A 127 -3.56 3.86 6.24
N VAL A 128 -4.06 3.94 7.46
CA VAL A 128 -3.37 3.37 8.62
C VAL A 128 -3.81 1.91 8.73
N ASN A 129 -2.87 1.02 8.49
CA ASN A 129 -3.12 -0.41 8.50
C ASN A 129 -2.70 -1.01 9.84
N HIS A 130 -3.57 -1.83 10.40
CA HIS A 130 -3.29 -2.64 11.57
C HIS A 130 -4.05 -3.97 11.43
N ASN A 131 -3.61 -4.98 12.16
CA ASN A 131 -4.30 -6.25 12.19
C ASN A 131 -5.64 -6.11 12.91
N ARG A 132 -6.68 -6.74 12.39
CA ARG A 132 -7.98 -6.83 13.03
C ARG A 132 -8.57 -8.21 12.75
N ASN A 133 -8.81 -8.96 13.80
CA ASN A 133 -9.47 -10.25 13.74
C ASN A 133 -10.87 -10.13 14.32
N ARG A 134 -11.83 -10.84 13.73
CA ARG A 134 -13.20 -10.92 14.22
C ARG A 134 -13.65 -12.37 14.27
N CYS A 135 -14.12 -12.81 15.43
CA CYS A 135 -14.81 -14.08 15.56
C CYS A 135 -16.19 -13.99 14.90
N MET A 136 -16.45 -14.84 13.93
CA MET A 136 -17.72 -14.83 13.18
C MET A 136 -18.88 -15.45 14.00
N ASP A 137 -18.57 -16.20 15.06
CA ASP A 137 -19.59 -16.87 15.88
C ASP A 137 -20.07 -16.02 17.06
N CYS A 138 -19.18 -15.26 17.71
CA CYS A 138 -19.56 -14.45 18.87
C CYS A 138 -19.32 -12.94 18.73
N GLY A 139 -18.69 -12.52 17.62
CA GLY A 139 -18.41 -11.10 17.36
C GLY A 139 -17.22 -10.53 18.14
N TYR A 140 -16.45 -11.34 18.85
CA TYR A 140 -15.23 -10.89 19.52
C TYR A 140 -14.25 -10.30 18.50
N GLU A 141 -13.68 -9.15 18.80
CA GLU A 141 -12.69 -8.47 17.94
C GLU A 141 -11.38 -8.25 18.71
N ASP A 142 -10.25 -8.42 18.01
CA ASP A 142 -8.90 -8.25 18.54
C ASP A 142 -7.94 -7.80 17.44
N ALA A 143 -6.88 -7.09 17.84
CA ALA A 143 -5.79 -6.63 16.98
C ALA A 143 -4.54 -7.54 17.03
N GLN A 144 -4.60 -8.66 17.72
CA GLN A 144 -3.46 -9.59 17.85
C GLN A 144 -3.03 -10.17 16.50
N GLU A 145 -1.73 -10.28 16.29
CA GLU A 145 -1.22 -11.08 15.18
C GLU A 145 -1.60 -12.55 15.38
N ASN A 146 -2.11 -13.18 14.32
CA ASN A 146 -2.35 -14.64 14.27
C ASN A 146 -3.34 -15.20 15.31
N LEU A 147 -4.44 -14.50 15.58
CA LEU A 147 -5.54 -15.09 16.31
C LEU A 147 -6.12 -16.30 15.52
N GLU A 148 -5.96 -17.52 16.03
CA GLU A 148 -6.48 -18.74 15.40
C GLU A 148 -7.71 -19.30 16.13
N VAL A 149 -7.84 -18.99 17.41
CA VAL A 149 -8.94 -19.48 18.26
C VAL A 149 -9.48 -18.30 19.07
N CYS A 150 -10.79 -18.12 19.03
CA CYS A 150 -11.45 -17.08 19.80
C CYS A 150 -11.29 -17.31 21.30
N PRO A 151 -10.75 -16.38 22.08
CA PRO A 151 -10.58 -16.54 23.52
C PRO A 151 -11.92 -16.53 24.29
N THR A 152 -12.98 -16.00 23.66
CA THR A 152 -14.30 -15.88 24.29
C THR A 152 -15.16 -17.13 24.12
N CYS A 153 -15.21 -17.72 22.92
CA CYS A 153 -16.09 -18.83 22.62
C CYS A 153 -15.39 -20.10 22.13
N GLY A 154 -14.06 -20.08 21.99
CA GLY A 154 -13.28 -21.23 21.52
C GLY A 154 -13.42 -21.53 20.03
N SER A 155 -14.15 -20.72 19.28
CA SER A 155 -14.32 -20.92 17.84
C SER A 155 -13.02 -20.68 17.08
N ARG A 156 -12.83 -21.43 15.99
CA ARG A 156 -11.77 -21.21 14.99
C ARG A 156 -12.26 -20.43 13.77
N HIS A 157 -13.50 -20.00 13.78
CA HIS A 157 -14.10 -19.25 12.68
C HIS A 157 -13.74 -17.76 12.82
N ILE A 158 -12.47 -17.46 12.55
CA ILE A 158 -11.87 -16.12 12.68
C ILE A 158 -11.74 -15.49 11.30
N ASP A 159 -12.37 -14.34 11.11
CA ASP A 159 -12.16 -13.48 9.95
C ASP A 159 -10.97 -12.54 10.23
N LYS A 160 -9.95 -12.59 9.36
CA LYS A 160 -8.76 -11.74 9.45
C LYS A 160 -8.94 -10.58 8.49
N LEU A 161 -9.32 -9.43 9.03
CA LEU A 161 -9.46 -8.20 8.29
C LEU A 161 -8.08 -7.58 8.08
N GLN A 162 -7.57 -7.71 6.88
CA GLN A 162 -6.31 -7.11 6.48
C GLN A 162 -6.50 -6.33 5.19
N ARG A 163 -5.86 -5.18 5.10
CA ARG A 163 -5.84 -4.38 3.89
C ARG A 163 -4.50 -4.49 3.21
N ILE A 164 -4.50 -4.79 1.94
CA ILE A 164 -3.34 -4.68 1.07
C ILE A 164 -3.67 -3.77 -0.09
N THR A 165 -2.66 -3.15 -0.66
CA THR A 165 -2.77 -2.19 -1.76
C THR A 165 -3.79 -2.64 -2.81
N GLY A 166 -4.90 -1.91 -2.94
CA GLY A 166 -5.98 -2.17 -3.89
C GLY A 166 -7.06 -3.16 -3.44
N TYR A 167 -6.86 -3.96 -2.40
CA TYR A 167 -7.85 -4.92 -1.92
C TYR A 167 -8.51 -4.47 -0.62
N LEU A 168 -9.85 -4.54 -0.59
CA LEU A 168 -10.69 -4.37 0.59
C LEU A 168 -11.45 -5.67 0.90
N VAL A 169 -10.80 -6.80 0.71
CA VAL A 169 -11.43 -8.12 0.93
C VAL A 169 -11.07 -8.58 2.33
N GLY A 170 -12.06 -8.85 3.15
CA GLY A 170 -11.89 -9.24 4.55
C GLY A 170 -11.07 -10.52 4.75
N THR A 171 -11.16 -11.48 3.82
CA THR A 171 -10.43 -12.75 3.90
C THR A 171 -9.33 -12.84 2.86
N THR A 172 -8.18 -13.42 3.26
CA THR A 172 -7.03 -13.63 2.37
C THR A 172 -7.21 -14.78 1.38
N ASP A 173 -8.26 -15.59 1.54
CA ASP A 173 -8.53 -16.80 0.74
C ASP A 173 -8.70 -16.51 -0.75
N ARG A 174 -9.13 -15.30 -1.08
CA ARG A 174 -9.35 -14.87 -2.46
C ARG A 174 -8.19 -14.08 -3.06
N TRP A 175 -7.10 -13.95 -2.31
CA TRP A 175 -5.94 -13.21 -2.78
C TRP A 175 -5.08 -14.09 -3.68
N ASN A 176 -4.51 -13.48 -4.71
CA ASN A 176 -3.54 -14.19 -5.55
C ASN A 176 -2.19 -14.36 -4.82
N SER A 177 -1.37 -15.28 -5.30
CA SER A 177 -0.09 -15.63 -4.69
C SER A 177 0.87 -14.43 -4.56
N ALA A 178 0.85 -13.50 -5.50
CA ALA A 178 1.68 -12.29 -5.46
C ALA A 178 1.25 -11.36 -4.31
N LYS A 179 -0.05 -11.24 -4.05
CA LYS A 179 -0.58 -10.43 -2.93
C LYS A 179 -0.34 -11.09 -1.58
N LEU A 180 -0.40 -12.41 -1.51
CA LEU A 180 -0.03 -13.15 -0.30
C LEU A 180 1.46 -12.98 0.03
N ALA A 181 2.32 -13.05 -0.99
CA ALA A 181 3.75 -12.80 -0.80
C ALA A 181 4.05 -11.34 -0.40
N GLU A 182 3.37 -10.37 -1.01
CA GLU A 182 3.48 -8.96 -0.61
C GLU A 182 3.05 -8.75 0.86
N LEU A 183 1.99 -9.41 1.30
CA LEU A 183 1.54 -9.38 2.69
C LEU A 183 2.57 -9.98 3.64
N SER A 184 3.12 -11.14 3.28
CA SER A 184 4.14 -11.85 4.06
C SER A 184 5.44 -11.05 4.21
N ASP A 185 5.79 -10.23 3.22
CA ASP A 185 7.01 -9.42 3.21
C ASP A 185 6.83 -8.06 3.94
N ARG A 186 5.63 -7.70 4.31
CA ARG A 186 5.29 -6.41 4.87
C ARG A 186 5.96 -6.19 6.22
N VAL A 187 6.45 -5.00 6.45
CA VAL A 187 7.08 -4.59 7.71
C VAL A 187 6.31 -3.45 8.38
N VAL A 188 6.32 -3.45 9.71
CA VAL A 188 5.77 -2.36 10.50
C VAL A 188 6.67 -1.14 10.40
N HIS A 189 6.07 0.04 10.27
CA HIS A 189 6.77 1.33 10.25
C HIS A 189 6.98 1.84 11.68
N LYS A 190 8.24 2.02 12.08
CA LYS A 190 8.66 2.50 13.41
C LYS A 190 9.43 3.80 13.32
#